data_4cc80606e4e62bfc6bbcb31192b08a7d
#
_entry.id   4cc80606e4e62bfc6bbcb31192b08a7d
#
_cell.length_a   1.000
_cell.length_b   1.000
_cell.length_c   1.000
_cell.angle_alpha   90.00
_cell.angle_beta   90.00
_cell.angle_gamma   90.00
#
_symmetry.space_group_name_H-M   'P 1'
#
loop_
_entity.id
_entity.type
_entity.pdbx_description
1 polymer ?
#
loop_
_entity_poly.entity_id
_entity_poly.type
_entity_poly.pdbx_seq_one_letter_code
_entity_poly.pdbx_strand_id
1 'polypeptide(L)' 'EYCSLCQAMLLELESRPDRGAFQLDVIDVDEDPELEARYDELVPVLLAGDVELCHYHMDHAALDAYLASIR' A
#
# COMPACT_ATOMS: atom_id res chain seq x y z
N GLU A 1 -0.28 -13.46 -12.96
CA GLU A 1 -0.95 -12.37 -13.64
C GLU A 1 -1.04 -11.14 -12.74
N TYR A 2 -0.80 -9.99 -13.32
CA TYR A 2 -0.70 -8.79 -12.54
C TYR A 2 -2.06 -8.12 -12.32
N CYS A 3 -2.30 -7.74 -11.08
CA CYS A 3 -3.57 -7.13 -10.69
C CYS A 3 -3.60 -5.66 -11.14
N SER A 4 -4.65 -5.27 -11.89
CA SER A 4 -4.75 -3.89 -12.37
C SER A 4 -4.94 -2.91 -11.22
N LEU A 5 -5.62 -3.32 -10.15
CA LEU A 5 -5.74 -2.47 -8.96
C LEU A 5 -4.40 -2.28 -8.27
N CYS A 6 -3.55 -3.32 -8.27
CA CYS A 6 -2.22 -3.20 -7.71
C CYS A 6 -1.38 -2.19 -8.48
N GLN A 7 -1.46 -2.25 -9.81
CA GLN A 7 -0.73 -1.30 -10.64
C GLN A 7 -1.24 0.13 -10.44
N ALA A 8 -2.56 0.28 -10.32
CA ALA A 8 -3.13 1.61 -10.12
C ALA A 8 -2.69 2.21 -8.80
N MET A 9 -2.72 1.42 -7.73
CA MET A 9 -2.30 1.91 -6.42
C MET A 9 -0.82 2.29 -6.42
N LEU A 10 0.01 1.46 -7.02
CA LEU A 10 1.44 1.74 -7.09
C LEU A 10 1.70 3.01 -7.88
N LEU A 11 1.02 3.18 -9.01
CA LEU A 11 1.19 4.37 -9.82
C LEU A 11 0.78 5.63 -9.06
N GLU A 12 -0.33 5.57 -8.33
CA GLU A 12 -0.77 6.72 -7.55
C GLU A 12 0.24 7.07 -6.45
N LEU A 13 0.82 6.07 -5.80
CA LEU A 13 1.84 6.31 -4.78
C LEU A 13 3.09 6.93 -5.38
N GLU A 14 3.54 6.42 -6.53
CA GLU A 14 4.75 6.92 -7.16
C GLU A 14 4.56 8.31 -7.74
N SER A 15 3.33 8.71 -8.01
CA SER A 15 3.03 10.01 -8.60
C SER A 15 2.80 11.11 -7.57
N ARG A 16 2.86 10.78 -6.28
CA ARG A 16 2.63 11.78 -5.24
C ARG A 16 3.76 12.80 -5.19
N PRO A 17 3.44 14.08 -4.92
CA PRO A 17 4.51 15.09 -4.78
C PRO A 17 5.46 14.79 -3.64
N ASP A 18 5.00 14.08 -2.60
CA ASP A 18 5.80 13.75 -1.43
C ASP A 18 6.41 12.34 -1.51
N ARG A 19 6.54 11.80 -2.73
CA ARG A 19 7.05 10.43 -2.90
C ARG A 19 8.40 10.24 -2.22
N GLY A 20 9.24 11.25 -2.19
CA GLY A 20 10.55 11.17 -1.55
C GLY A 20 10.53 11.24 -0.04
N ALA A 21 9.37 11.49 0.56
CA ALA A 21 9.27 11.63 2.01
C ALA A 21 9.09 10.30 2.72
N PHE A 22 8.90 9.21 1.97
CA PHE A 22 8.71 7.89 2.57
C PHE A 22 9.35 6.83 1.69
N GLN A 23 9.64 5.69 2.31
CA GLN A 23 10.17 4.53 1.61
C GLN A 23 9.01 3.58 1.31
N LEU A 24 8.97 3.09 0.08
CA LEU A 24 7.91 2.19 -0.37
C LEU A 24 8.52 0.85 -0.73
N ASP A 25 8.06 -0.21 -0.06
CA ASP A 25 8.46 -1.57 -0.35
C ASP A 25 7.29 -2.31 -0.98
N VAL A 26 7.52 -2.89 -2.15
CA VAL A 26 6.49 -3.67 -2.85
C VAL A 26 6.73 -5.14 -2.57
N ILE A 27 5.76 -5.79 -1.94
CA ILE A 27 5.89 -7.18 -1.52
C ILE A 27 4.81 -8.01 -2.20
N ASP A 28 5.22 -9.12 -2.78
CA ASP A 28 4.30 -10.06 -3.40
C ASP A 28 3.75 -11.00 -2.33
N VAL A 29 2.44 -10.90 -2.05
CA VAL A 29 1.84 -11.73 -1.00
C VAL A 29 1.94 -13.22 -1.33
N ASP A 30 2.01 -13.58 -2.59
CA ASP A 30 2.12 -14.98 -2.97
C ASP A 30 3.44 -15.60 -2.57
N GLU A 31 4.45 -14.79 -2.29
CA GLU A 31 5.77 -15.28 -1.88
C GLU A 31 5.91 -15.43 -0.37
N ASP A 32 4.89 -15.04 0.38
CA ASP A 32 4.93 -15.09 1.83
C ASP A 32 3.63 -15.71 2.31
N PRO A 33 3.65 -16.98 2.78
CA PRO A 33 2.41 -17.64 3.19
C PRO A 33 1.64 -16.91 4.28
N GLU A 34 2.34 -16.24 5.18
CA GLU A 34 1.68 -15.51 6.24
C GLU A 34 0.93 -14.30 5.70
N LEU A 35 1.54 -13.57 4.78
CA LEU A 35 0.87 -12.43 4.15
C LEU A 35 -0.27 -12.90 3.27
N GLU A 36 -0.08 -14.00 2.57
CA GLU A 36 -1.14 -14.54 1.73
C GLU A 36 -2.36 -14.90 2.58
N ALA A 37 -2.14 -15.53 3.72
CA ALA A 37 -3.24 -15.90 4.60
C ALA A 37 -4.01 -14.69 5.10
N ARG A 38 -3.31 -13.58 5.34
CA ARG A 38 -3.94 -12.38 5.90
C ARG A 38 -4.60 -11.50 4.85
N TYR A 39 -4.03 -11.42 3.65
CA TYR A 39 -4.42 -10.40 2.69
C TYR A 39 -4.79 -10.94 1.31
N ASP A 40 -4.94 -12.25 1.18
CA ASP A 40 -5.15 -12.90 -0.11
C ASP A 40 -6.28 -12.25 -0.92
N GLU A 41 -7.37 -11.90 -0.28
CA GLU A 41 -8.53 -11.33 -0.93
C GLU A 41 -8.60 -9.81 -0.84
N LEU A 42 -7.62 -9.19 -0.23
CA LEU A 42 -7.64 -7.75 0.03
C LEU A 42 -6.60 -6.98 -0.80
N VAL A 43 -5.84 -7.67 -1.62
CA VAL A 43 -4.80 -7.00 -2.40
C VAL A 43 -5.40 -6.10 -3.47
N PRO A 44 -4.78 -4.94 -3.73
CA PRO A 44 -3.60 -4.42 -3.05
C PRO A 44 -3.93 -3.85 -1.68
N VAL A 45 -2.98 -3.98 -0.76
CA VAL A 45 -3.11 -3.45 0.60
C VAL A 45 -1.94 -2.52 0.84
N LEU A 46 -2.22 -1.33 1.35
CA LEU A 46 -1.18 -0.39 1.76
C LEU A 46 -1.04 -0.42 3.26
N LEU A 47 0.16 -0.78 3.71
CA LEU A 47 0.46 -0.89 5.14
C LEU A 47 1.49 0.14 5.54
N ALA A 48 1.31 0.70 6.73
CA ALA A 48 2.34 1.50 7.41
C ALA A 48 2.75 0.71 8.64
N GLY A 49 3.86 -0.06 8.50
CA GLY A 49 4.20 -1.03 9.51
C GLY A 49 3.13 -2.10 9.59
N ASP A 50 2.48 -2.20 10.74
CA ASP A 50 1.40 -3.16 10.95
C ASP A 50 0.02 -2.57 10.74
N VAL A 51 -0.06 -1.29 10.39
CA VAL A 51 -1.35 -0.59 10.27
C VAL A 51 -1.79 -0.57 8.84
N GLU A 52 -2.98 -1.10 8.59
CA GLU A 52 -3.56 -1.07 7.25
C GLU A 52 -4.15 0.32 7.00
N LEU A 53 -3.69 0.99 5.95
CA LEU A 53 -4.19 2.31 5.59
C LEU A 53 -5.35 2.22 4.61
N CYS A 54 -5.26 1.31 3.64
CA CYS A 54 -6.34 1.10 2.69
C CYS A 54 -6.10 -0.20 1.94
N HIS A 55 -7.13 -0.65 1.21
CA HIS A 55 -7.02 -1.81 0.34
C HIS A 55 -7.89 -1.60 -0.89
N TYR A 56 -7.62 -2.35 -1.95
CA TYR A 56 -8.26 -2.29 -3.27
C TYR A 56 -7.96 -0.98 -3.98
N HIS A 57 -8.34 0.14 -3.38
CA HIS A 57 -8.16 1.46 -3.99
C HIS A 57 -7.36 2.35 -3.07
N MET A 58 -6.57 3.24 -3.68
CA MET A 58 -5.73 4.16 -2.92
C MET A 58 -6.61 5.16 -2.16
N ASP A 59 -6.29 5.35 -0.89
CA ASP A 59 -6.92 6.35 -0.04
C ASP A 59 -5.85 7.36 0.37
N HIS A 60 -5.74 8.43 -0.40
CA HIS A 60 -4.70 9.43 -0.14
C HIS A 60 -4.90 10.13 1.20
N ALA A 61 -6.15 10.30 1.62
CA ALA A 61 -6.42 10.95 2.91
C ALA A 61 -5.89 10.12 4.07
N ALA A 62 -6.01 8.79 3.97
CA ALA A 62 -5.48 7.91 5.02
C ALA A 62 -3.96 8.01 5.10
N LEU A 63 -3.28 8.03 3.95
CA LEU A 63 -1.83 8.18 3.94
C LEU A 63 -1.41 9.54 4.45
N ASP A 64 -2.12 10.60 4.03
CA ASP A 64 -1.83 11.95 4.50
C ASP A 64 -1.94 12.04 6.03
N ALA A 65 -2.98 11.45 6.60
CA ALA A 65 -3.17 11.47 8.03
C ALA A 65 -2.05 10.74 8.75
N TYR A 66 -1.64 9.60 8.21
CA TYR A 66 -0.54 8.84 8.80
C TYR A 66 0.76 9.64 8.78
N LEU A 67 1.09 10.23 7.62
CA LEU A 67 2.33 10.98 7.48
C LEU A 67 2.33 12.20 8.40
N ALA A 68 1.19 12.84 8.57
CA ALA A 68 1.09 13.98 9.48
C ALA A 68 1.29 13.56 10.92
N SER A 69 0.87 12.34 11.29
CA SER A 69 0.96 11.89 12.68
C SER A 69 2.37 11.51 13.10
N ILE A 70 3.26 11.23 12.15
CA ILE A 70 4.63 10.81 12.46
C ILE A 70 5.65 11.92 12.29
N ARG A 71 5.20 13.13 11.97
CA ARG A 71 6.12 14.27 11.83
C ARG A 71 6.44 14.91 13.16
#